data_3ddfd3e9bcba6c57b1f782c16347dd96
#
_entry.id   3ddfd3e9bcba6c57b1f782c16347dd96
#
_cell.length_a   1.000
_cell.length_b   1.000
_cell.length_c   1.000
_cell.angle_alpha   90.00
_cell.angle_beta   90.00
_cell.angle_gamma   90.00
#
_symmetry.space_group_name_H-M   'P 1'
#
loop_
_entity.id
_entity.type
_entity.pdbx_description
1 polymer ?
#
loop_
_entity_poly.entity_id
_entity_poly.type
_entity_poly.pdbx_seq_one_letter_code
_entity_poly.pdbx_strand_id
1 'polypeptide(L)'
;MISTALIETPKLVIADEPTPGLDPKLARRAMEHFRQLADMGAAVLIITHDLELALETADRIQVFYAGYTVEDAMAEDFAKEETLRHPYTKALWRAMPKNGFHYIDGVQPYARDRKQGCPFAPRCEKCTDRCQEKEIPGRLAGNGYVRCIYDT
;
A
#
# COMPACT_ATOMS: atom_id res chain seq x y z
N MET A 1 -19.38 -15.66 2.69
CA MET A 1 -19.00 -14.91 3.92
C MET A 1 -19.17 -13.39 3.81
N ILE A 2 -19.02 -12.76 2.64
CA ILE A 2 -19.29 -11.32 2.48
C ILE A 2 -20.76 -10.96 2.74
N SER A 3 -21.69 -11.85 2.40
CA SER A 3 -23.14 -11.63 2.55
C SER A 3 -23.64 -11.45 4.00
N THR A 4 -22.89 -11.91 4.98
CA THR A 4 -23.31 -11.84 6.41
C THR A 4 -22.99 -10.47 7.04
N ALA A 5 -22.01 -9.75 6.50
CA ALA A 5 -21.64 -8.42 6.98
C ALA A 5 -22.57 -7.30 6.46
N LEU A 6 -23.47 -7.62 5.54
CA LEU A 6 -24.34 -6.67 4.83
C LEU A 6 -25.76 -6.58 5.39
N ILE A 7 -26.09 -7.33 6.47
CA ILE A 7 -27.44 -7.35 7.06
C ILE A 7 -27.77 -6.03 7.75
N GLU A 8 -26.76 -5.31 8.22
CA GLU A 8 -26.90 -3.96 8.76
C GLU A 8 -26.02 -3.01 7.92
N THR A 9 -26.43 -1.76 7.77
CA THR A 9 -25.60 -0.74 7.07
C THR A 9 -24.40 -0.36 7.95
N PRO A 10 -23.23 -1.02 7.80
CA PRO A 10 -22.09 -0.78 8.65
C PRO A 10 -21.50 0.60 8.38
N LYS A 11 -21.04 1.28 9.42
CA LYS A 11 -20.28 2.53 9.27
C LYS A 11 -18.82 2.28 8.88
N LEU A 12 -18.28 1.10 9.23
CA LEU A 12 -16.93 0.67 8.93
C LEU A 12 -16.92 -0.80 8.53
N VAL A 13 -16.25 -1.10 7.43
CA VAL A 13 -15.96 -2.46 6.96
C VAL A 13 -14.45 -2.65 6.93
N ILE A 14 -13.97 -3.73 7.53
CA ILE A 14 -12.56 -4.13 7.46
C ILE A 14 -12.50 -5.49 6.77
N ALA A 15 -11.74 -5.59 5.70
CA ALA A 15 -11.54 -6.83 4.94
C ALA A 15 -10.04 -7.13 4.86
N ASP A 16 -9.65 -8.28 5.41
CA ASP A 16 -8.26 -8.76 5.37
C ASP A 16 -8.17 -9.89 4.36
N GLU A 17 -7.37 -9.66 3.31
CA GLU A 17 -7.17 -10.56 2.17
C GLU A 17 -8.51 -11.15 1.64
N PRO A 18 -9.44 -10.31 1.14
CA PRO A 18 -10.78 -10.79 0.77
C PRO A 18 -10.81 -11.58 -0.55
N THR A 19 -9.75 -11.56 -1.34
CA THR A 19 -9.73 -12.10 -2.72
C THR A 19 -8.91 -13.37 -2.95
N PRO A 20 -8.00 -13.83 -2.07
CA PRO A 20 -7.24 -15.05 -2.29
C PRO A 20 -8.13 -16.27 -2.59
N GLY A 21 -7.73 -17.03 -3.60
CA GLY A 21 -8.47 -18.23 -4.02
C GLY A 21 -9.69 -17.97 -4.91
N LEU A 22 -10.01 -16.72 -5.19
CA LEU A 22 -11.01 -16.35 -6.19
C LEU A 22 -10.37 -16.28 -7.58
N ASP A 23 -11.13 -16.63 -8.60
CA ASP A 23 -10.73 -16.29 -9.96
C ASP A 23 -10.77 -14.75 -10.17
N PRO A 24 -10.03 -14.21 -11.16
CA PRO A 24 -9.90 -12.77 -11.35
C PRO A 24 -11.24 -12.04 -11.51
N LYS A 25 -12.23 -12.69 -12.11
CA LYS A 25 -13.56 -12.09 -12.31
C LYS A 25 -14.36 -12.00 -11.00
N LEU A 26 -14.27 -13.02 -10.16
CA LEU A 26 -14.89 -13.03 -8.84
C LEU A 26 -14.17 -12.08 -7.88
N ALA A 27 -12.84 -11.98 -7.97
CA ALA A 27 -12.06 -11.02 -7.19
C ALA A 27 -12.50 -9.58 -7.47
N ARG A 28 -12.59 -9.18 -8.75
CA ARG A 28 -13.11 -7.86 -9.14
C ARG A 28 -14.52 -7.60 -8.64
N ARG A 29 -15.41 -8.57 -8.77
CA ARG A 29 -16.78 -8.44 -8.24
C ARG A 29 -16.81 -8.23 -6.73
N ALA A 30 -15.96 -8.94 -5.99
CA ALA A 30 -15.85 -8.73 -4.54
C ALA A 30 -15.40 -7.30 -4.21
N MET A 31 -14.42 -6.77 -4.94
CA MET A 31 -13.96 -5.40 -4.78
C MET A 31 -15.02 -4.37 -5.15
N GLU A 32 -15.79 -4.60 -6.22
CA GLU A 32 -16.93 -3.77 -6.60
C GLU A 32 -17.98 -3.68 -5.48
N HIS A 33 -18.23 -4.76 -4.74
CA HIS A 33 -19.13 -4.70 -3.59
C HIS A 33 -18.58 -3.83 -2.46
N PHE A 34 -17.27 -3.86 -2.20
CA PHE A 34 -16.67 -2.95 -1.23
C PHE A 34 -16.77 -1.49 -1.68
N ARG A 35 -16.60 -1.23 -2.98
CA ARG A 35 -16.81 0.10 -3.54
C ARG A 35 -18.24 0.59 -3.36
N GLN A 36 -19.22 -0.25 -3.64
CA GLN A 36 -20.64 0.07 -3.43
C GLN A 36 -20.94 0.43 -1.96
N LEU A 37 -20.34 -0.29 -1.00
CA LEU A 37 -20.47 0.05 0.42
C LEU A 37 -19.90 1.42 0.76
N ALA A 38 -18.74 1.77 0.18
CA ALA A 38 -18.14 3.08 0.33
C ALA A 38 -19.03 4.18 -0.27
N ASP A 39 -19.58 3.94 -1.46
CA ASP A 39 -20.49 4.88 -2.12
C ASP A 39 -21.80 5.08 -1.34
N MET A 40 -22.22 4.09 -0.53
CA MET A 40 -23.35 4.19 0.40
C MET A 40 -22.98 4.89 1.73
N GLY A 41 -21.74 5.33 1.88
CA GLY A 41 -21.26 6.11 3.03
C GLY A 41 -20.55 5.31 4.13
N ALA A 42 -20.24 4.04 3.92
CA ALA A 42 -19.39 3.28 4.82
C ALA A 42 -17.92 3.64 4.62
N ALA A 43 -17.13 3.66 5.70
CA ALA A 43 -15.68 3.61 5.59
C ALA A 43 -15.26 2.16 5.30
N VAL A 44 -14.40 1.95 4.29
CA VAL A 44 -13.93 0.61 3.91
C VAL A 44 -12.41 0.56 3.99
N LEU A 45 -11.88 -0.35 4.80
CA LEU A 45 -10.46 -0.66 4.90
C LEU A 45 -10.21 -2.05 4.34
N ILE A 46 -9.41 -2.15 3.29
CA ILE A 46 -9.02 -3.43 2.68
C ILE A 46 -7.52 -3.62 2.86
N ILE A 47 -7.13 -4.78 3.38
CA ILE A 47 -5.74 -5.22 3.46
C ILE A 47 -5.55 -6.24 2.36
N THR A 48 -4.61 -6.01 1.46
CA THR A 48 -4.32 -6.92 0.34
C THR A 48 -2.90 -6.74 -0.17
N HIS A 49 -2.35 -7.75 -0.79
CA HIS A 49 -1.10 -7.70 -1.54
C HIS A 49 -1.32 -7.48 -3.05
N ASP A 50 -2.56 -7.48 -3.52
CA ASP A 50 -2.91 -7.21 -4.92
C ASP A 50 -3.05 -5.71 -5.15
N LEU A 51 -1.93 -5.07 -5.52
CA LEU A 51 -1.89 -3.64 -5.76
C LEU A 51 -2.75 -3.23 -6.96
N GLU A 52 -2.80 -4.03 -8.03
CA GLU A 52 -3.59 -3.69 -9.22
C GLU A 52 -5.08 -3.61 -8.87
N LEU A 53 -5.56 -4.61 -8.14
CA LEU A 53 -6.96 -4.67 -7.72
C LEU A 53 -7.30 -3.58 -6.70
N ALA A 54 -6.37 -3.25 -5.80
CA ALA A 54 -6.52 -2.13 -4.87
C ALA A 54 -6.63 -0.78 -5.61
N LEU A 55 -5.79 -0.55 -6.62
CA LEU A 55 -5.80 0.68 -7.43
C LEU A 55 -7.06 0.85 -8.27
N GLU A 56 -7.70 -0.25 -8.69
CA GLU A 56 -8.99 -0.21 -9.41
C GLU A 56 -10.16 0.21 -8.50
N THR A 57 -10.01 0.11 -7.17
CA THR A 57 -11.16 0.18 -6.25
C THR A 57 -11.03 1.29 -5.21
N ALA A 58 -9.85 1.49 -4.64
CA ALA A 58 -9.64 2.37 -3.50
C ALA A 58 -9.43 3.84 -3.92
N ASP A 59 -9.80 4.76 -3.03
CA ASP A 59 -9.48 6.18 -3.17
C ASP A 59 -8.05 6.47 -2.70
N ARG A 60 -7.57 5.73 -1.68
CA ARG A 60 -6.25 5.91 -1.06
C ARG A 60 -5.56 4.58 -0.85
N ILE A 61 -4.25 4.59 -0.99
CA ILE A 61 -3.38 3.43 -0.79
C ILE A 61 -2.38 3.75 0.33
N GLN A 62 -2.38 2.92 1.37
CA GLN A 62 -1.34 2.92 2.38
C GLN A 62 -0.36 1.79 2.12
N VAL A 63 0.87 2.13 1.82
CA VAL A 63 1.93 1.16 1.55
C VAL A 63 2.64 0.79 2.85
N PHE A 64 2.57 -0.48 3.19
CA PHE A 64 3.20 -1.07 4.37
C PHE A 64 4.51 -1.78 4.02
N TYR A 65 5.54 -1.59 4.84
CA TYR A 65 6.78 -2.32 4.74
C TYR A 65 7.36 -2.60 6.13
N ALA A 66 7.62 -3.88 6.45
CA ALA A 66 8.21 -4.34 7.71
C ALA A 66 7.57 -3.70 8.97
N GLY A 67 6.24 -3.58 8.99
CA GLY A 67 5.46 -3.06 10.12
C GLY A 67 5.32 -1.54 10.19
N TYR A 68 5.71 -0.82 9.14
CA TYR A 68 5.50 0.63 9.02
C TYR A 68 4.67 1.01 7.80
N THR A 69 3.83 2.02 7.94
CA THR A 69 3.35 2.79 6.79
C THR A 69 4.52 3.62 6.27
N VAL A 70 4.96 3.33 5.06
CA VAL A 70 6.07 4.06 4.41
C VAL A 70 5.56 5.18 3.53
N GLU A 71 4.39 5.02 2.94
CA GLU A 71 3.70 6.04 2.16
C GLU A 71 2.19 5.85 2.25
N ASP A 72 1.47 6.96 2.28
CA ASP A 72 0.03 7.06 2.09
C ASP A 72 -0.21 8.05 0.95
N ALA A 73 -0.83 7.61 -0.12
CA ALA A 73 -1.05 8.38 -1.34
C ALA A 73 -2.46 8.16 -1.89
N MET A 74 -2.92 9.07 -2.74
CA MET A 74 -4.15 8.84 -3.50
C MET A 74 -3.92 7.73 -4.53
N ALA A 75 -4.93 6.95 -4.85
CA ALA A 75 -4.82 5.91 -5.88
C ALA A 75 -4.40 6.50 -7.24
N GLU A 76 -4.85 7.72 -7.56
CA GLU A 76 -4.47 8.45 -8.76
C GLU A 76 -2.97 8.78 -8.85
N ASP A 77 -2.28 8.92 -7.71
CA ASP A 77 -0.84 9.16 -7.67
C ASP A 77 -0.04 7.97 -8.24
N PHE A 78 -0.64 6.77 -8.27
CA PHE A 78 -0.03 5.58 -8.86
C PHE A 78 -0.14 5.51 -10.40
N ALA A 79 -0.70 6.54 -11.03
CA ALA A 79 -0.73 6.64 -12.50
C ALA A 79 0.68 6.82 -13.08
N LYS A 80 1.60 7.44 -12.32
CA LYS A 80 2.98 7.71 -12.73
C LYS A 80 3.95 7.48 -11.56
N GLU A 81 5.14 6.99 -11.85
CA GLU A 81 6.16 6.78 -10.83
C GLU A 81 6.61 8.08 -10.14
N GLU A 82 6.66 9.16 -10.88
CA GLU A 82 7.17 10.47 -10.40
C GLU A 82 6.29 11.06 -9.30
N THR A 83 5.02 10.71 -9.25
CA THR A 83 4.08 11.18 -8.22
C THR A 83 4.23 10.42 -6.89
N LEU A 84 4.82 9.24 -6.92
CA LEU A 84 5.16 8.46 -5.73
C LEU A 84 6.43 8.97 -5.07
N ARG A 85 6.54 8.86 -3.76
CA ARG A 85 7.60 9.52 -2.98
C ARG A 85 8.58 8.54 -2.34
N HIS A 86 8.08 7.49 -1.70
CA HIS A 86 8.96 6.54 -1.04
C HIS A 86 9.63 5.58 -2.04
N PRO A 87 10.96 5.33 -1.97
CA PRO A 87 11.65 4.43 -2.89
C PRO A 87 11.06 3.02 -2.96
N TYR A 88 10.53 2.49 -1.84
CA TYR A 88 9.83 1.20 -1.85
C TYR A 88 8.53 1.26 -2.65
N THR A 89 7.73 2.32 -2.52
CA THR A 89 6.50 2.49 -3.29
C THR A 89 6.79 2.55 -4.79
N LYS A 90 7.85 3.27 -5.19
CA LYS A 90 8.33 3.31 -6.58
C LYS A 90 8.78 1.92 -7.07
N ALA A 91 9.54 1.20 -6.24
CA ALA A 91 9.96 -0.16 -6.58
C ALA A 91 8.78 -1.12 -6.69
N LEU A 92 7.77 -1.00 -5.81
CA LEU A 92 6.53 -1.76 -5.89
C LEU A 92 5.74 -1.44 -7.16
N TRP A 93 5.66 -0.16 -7.54
CA TRP A 93 5.05 0.28 -8.80
C TRP A 93 5.74 -0.33 -10.03
N ARG A 94 7.09 -0.29 -10.07
CA ARG A 94 7.88 -0.92 -11.15
C ARG A 94 7.72 -2.44 -11.21
N ALA A 95 7.41 -3.09 -10.08
CA ALA A 95 7.20 -4.52 -10.01
C ALA A 95 5.85 -4.96 -10.60
N MET A 96 4.91 -4.05 -10.82
CA MET A 96 3.66 -4.40 -11.48
C MET A 96 3.91 -4.85 -12.93
N PRO A 97 3.17 -5.87 -13.43
CA PRO A 97 3.32 -6.39 -14.81
C PRO A 97 3.24 -5.30 -15.87
N LYS A 98 2.30 -4.38 -15.76
CA LYS A 98 2.11 -3.24 -16.69
C LYS A 98 3.25 -2.23 -16.72
N ASN A 99 4.12 -2.21 -15.68
CA ASN A 99 5.20 -1.24 -15.51
C ASN A 99 6.60 -1.85 -15.71
N GLY A 100 6.69 -3.04 -16.32
CA GLY A 100 7.96 -3.67 -16.70
C GLY A 100 8.37 -4.86 -15.84
N PHE A 101 7.62 -5.17 -14.77
CA PHE A 101 7.83 -6.35 -13.92
C PHE A 101 9.25 -6.42 -13.31
N HIS A 102 9.75 -5.29 -12.83
CA HIS A 102 11.06 -5.22 -12.19
C HIS A 102 10.98 -5.74 -10.76
N TYR A 103 11.74 -6.76 -10.44
CA TYR A 103 11.79 -7.31 -9.08
C TYR A 103 12.61 -6.41 -8.15
N ILE A 104 12.32 -6.52 -6.85
CA ILE A 104 13.04 -5.78 -5.80
C ILE A 104 14.04 -6.73 -5.15
N ASP A 105 15.33 -6.44 -5.31
CA ASP A 105 16.41 -7.24 -4.74
C ASP A 105 16.36 -7.34 -3.22
N GLY A 106 16.87 -8.46 -2.69
CA GLY A 106 17.03 -8.71 -1.27
C GLY A 106 15.74 -9.16 -0.58
N VAL A 107 15.83 -9.36 0.73
CA VAL A 107 14.77 -9.91 1.58
C VAL A 107 14.25 -8.84 2.52
N GLN A 108 12.94 -8.81 2.74
CA GLN A 108 12.34 -7.95 3.76
C GLN A 108 12.80 -8.37 5.16
N PRO A 109 13.31 -7.46 6.00
CA PRO A 109 13.68 -7.78 7.37
C PRO A 109 12.45 -8.18 8.20
N TYR A 110 12.61 -9.14 9.09
CA TYR A 110 11.57 -9.42 10.08
C TYR A 110 11.41 -8.23 11.03
N ALA A 111 10.18 -7.96 11.45
CA ALA A 111 9.89 -6.85 12.36
C ALA A 111 10.69 -6.93 13.68
N ARG A 112 10.96 -8.15 14.19
CA ARG A 112 11.76 -8.42 15.40
C ARG A 112 13.25 -8.13 15.23
N ASP A 113 13.78 -8.27 14.01
CA ASP A 113 15.22 -8.12 13.70
C ASP A 113 15.55 -6.70 13.21
N ARG A 114 14.58 -5.80 13.37
CA ARG A 114 14.63 -4.46 12.85
C ARG A 114 15.67 -3.61 13.58
N LYS A 115 16.59 -3.04 12.80
CA LYS A 115 17.52 -2.01 13.26
C LYS A 115 16.82 -0.64 13.32
N GLN A 116 17.43 0.33 13.95
CA GLN A 116 17.00 1.73 13.87
C GLN A 116 17.04 2.21 12.42
N GLY A 117 16.25 3.23 12.12
CA GLY A 117 16.21 3.84 10.81
C GLY A 117 15.08 3.35 9.90
N CYS A 118 15.26 3.59 8.61
CA CYS A 118 14.30 3.16 7.59
C CYS A 118 14.36 1.64 7.39
N PRO A 119 13.25 0.92 7.50
CA PRO A 119 13.26 -0.54 7.33
C PRO A 119 13.62 -0.97 5.89
N PHE A 120 13.44 -0.10 4.92
CA PHE A 120 13.80 -0.36 3.52
C PHE A 120 15.26 0.00 3.20
N ALA A 121 16.00 0.65 4.11
CA ALA A 121 17.38 1.09 3.87
C ALA A 121 18.30 0.01 3.26
N PRO A 122 18.28 -1.26 3.71
CA PRO A 122 19.15 -2.31 3.13
C PRO A 122 18.89 -2.63 1.66
N ARG A 123 17.74 -2.23 1.13
CA ARG A 123 17.30 -2.52 -0.25
C ARG A 123 17.08 -1.24 -1.06
N CYS A 124 17.37 -0.08 -0.47
CA CYS A 124 17.11 1.22 -1.06
C CYS A 124 18.33 1.69 -1.85
N GLU A 125 18.18 1.89 -3.16
CA GLU A 125 19.22 2.44 -4.05
C GLU A 125 19.67 3.85 -3.64
N LYS A 126 18.79 4.60 -2.94
CA LYS A 126 19.07 5.96 -2.44
C LYS A 126 19.48 5.98 -0.96
N CYS A 127 19.87 4.82 -0.38
CA CYS A 127 20.23 4.74 1.02
C CYS A 127 21.46 5.60 1.35
N THR A 128 21.38 6.32 2.47
CA THR A 128 22.50 7.04 3.09
C THR A 128 22.61 6.65 4.56
N ASP A 129 23.71 7.02 5.22
CA ASP A 129 23.93 6.76 6.64
C ASP A 129 22.78 7.29 7.50
N ARG A 130 22.22 8.46 7.16
CA ARG A 130 21.05 9.03 7.84
C ARG A 130 19.83 8.10 7.84
N CYS A 131 19.68 7.27 6.81
CA CYS A 131 18.58 6.31 6.74
C CYS A 131 18.75 5.13 7.71
N GLN A 132 19.96 4.91 8.24
CA GLN A 132 20.29 3.77 9.11
C GLN A 132 20.45 4.16 10.58
N GLU A 133 20.78 5.43 10.87
CA GLU A 133 21.18 5.86 12.21
C GLU A 133 20.00 6.15 13.13
N LYS A 134 18.91 6.69 12.61
CA LYS A 134 17.76 7.17 13.40
C LYS A 134 16.43 6.80 12.76
N GLU A 135 15.41 6.72 13.61
CA GLU A 135 14.05 6.59 13.10
C GLU A 135 13.72 7.77 12.17
N ILE A 136 13.18 7.45 11.00
CA ILE A 136 12.72 8.45 10.03
C ILE A 136 11.30 8.84 10.42
N PRO A 137 11.07 10.08 10.88
CA PRO A 137 9.73 10.56 11.15
C PRO A 137 8.95 10.64 9.83
N GLY A 138 7.67 10.34 9.93
CA GLY A 138 6.80 10.58 8.80
C GLY A 138 6.45 12.05 8.69
N ARG A 139 6.18 12.51 7.48
CA ARG A 139 5.79 13.87 7.18
C ARG A 139 4.63 13.91 6.19
N LEU A 140 3.84 14.97 6.27
CA LEU A 140 2.83 15.24 5.25
C LEU A 140 3.52 15.64 3.93
N ALA A 141 3.00 15.15 2.82
CA ALA A 141 3.50 15.42 1.50
C ALA A 141 2.32 15.47 0.51
N GLY A 142 1.97 16.66 0.05
CA GLY A 142 0.73 16.87 -0.71
C GLY A 142 -0.49 16.43 0.09
N ASN A 143 -1.35 15.61 -0.50
CA ASN A 143 -2.54 15.05 0.13
C ASN A 143 -2.27 13.72 0.87
N GLY A 144 -1.01 13.37 1.08
CA GLY A 144 -0.61 12.09 1.65
C GLY A 144 0.45 12.23 2.75
N TYR A 145 1.09 11.11 3.01
CA TYR A 145 2.12 10.96 4.04
C TYR A 145 3.28 10.15 3.48
N VAL A 146 4.50 10.49 3.87
CA VAL A 146 5.67 9.72 3.50
C VAL A 146 6.67 9.64 4.65
N ARG A 147 7.28 8.47 4.81
CA ARG A 147 8.36 8.19 5.78
C ARG A 147 9.68 8.04 5.01
N CYS A 148 10.19 9.15 4.50
CA CYS A 148 11.45 9.21 3.77
C CYS A 148 12.17 10.53 4.06
N ILE A 149 13.52 10.52 4.04
CA ILE A 149 14.32 11.73 4.21
C ILE A 149 14.40 12.59 2.94
N TYR A 150 14.06 12.00 1.80
CA TYR A 150 14.07 12.71 0.52
C TYR A 150 12.73 13.36 0.22
N ASP A 151 12.78 14.57 -0.31
CA ASP A 151 11.67 15.25 -0.97
C ASP A 151 11.67 14.83 -2.45
N THR A 152 11.09 13.68 -2.72
CA THR A 152 10.99 13.19 -4.12
C THR A 152 9.56 13.26 -4.58
#